data_f90e4273e191726fa836f9f8e25cdd17
#
_entry.id   f90e4273e191726fa836f9f8e25cdd17
#
_cell.length_a   1.000
_cell.length_b   1.000
_cell.length_c   1.000
_cell.angle_alpha   90.00
_cell.angle_beta   90.00
_cell.angle_gamma   90.00
#
_symmetry.space_group_name_H-M   'P 1'
#
loop_
_entity.id
_entity.type
_entity.pdbx_description
1 polymer ?
#
loop_
_entity_poly.entity_id
_entity_poly.type
_entity_poly.pdbx_seq_one_letter_code
_entity_poly.pdbx_strand_id
1 'polypeptide(L)'
;MARTPLTLLALAICAGPVETRAQFDAQQQQAQCELRHIGDTRSQLAIDWIRTACNRLAIDGGFLDERNRRFHGCLLQSLPGAQSDAAADAIISACRTANPL
;
A
#
# COMPACT_ATOMS: atom_id res chain seq x y z
N MET A 1 5.01 55.51 15.32
CA MET A 1 5.19 54.99 15.05
C MET A 1 4.69 53.87 14.82
N ALA A 2 4.24 53.50 14.35
CA ALA A 2 3.62 52.51 14.01
C ALA A 2 4.14 51.36 13.78
N ARG A 3 4.01 50.46 14.19
CA ARG A 3 4.52 49.38 14.05
C ARG A 3 3.77 48.47 13.59
N THR A 4 3.64 47.84 12.94
CA THR A 4 3.02 47.02 12.35
C THR A 4 3.11 45.82 12.64
N PRO A 5 2.37 45.11 12.92
CA PRO A 5 2.38 43.85 13.29
C PRO A 5 2.27 42.93 12.25
N LEU A 6 3.15 42.65 11.62
CA LEU A 6 3.13 41.75 10.63
C LEU A 6 3.23 40.39 11.06
N THR A 7 3.43 40.06 12.23
CA THR A 7 3.73 38.71 12.61
C THR A 7 2.57 37.80 12.57
N LEU A 8 1.40 38.28 12.42
CA LEU A 8 0.27 37.42 12.41
C LEU A 8 0.17 36.54 11.22
N LEU A 9 0.82 36.89 10.15
CA LEU A 9 0.68 36.09 8.97
C LEU A 9 1.33 34.75 9.04
N ALA A 10 2.30 34.62 9.86
CA ALA A 10 3.06 33.41 9.86
C ALA A 10 2.30 32.23 10.44
N LEU A 11 1.30 32.49 11.22
CA LEU A 11 0.61 31.41 11.86
C LEU A 11 -0.30 30.63 10.96
N ALA A 12 -0.78 31.24 9.93
CA ALA A 12 -1.71 30.55 9.07
C ALA A 12 -1.08 29.45 8.27
N ILE A 13 0.20 29.48 8.13
CA ILE A 13 0.85 28.54 7.29
C ILE A 13 1.06 27.21 7.97
N CYS A 14 1.08 27.18 9.25
CA CYS A 14 1.41 25.97 9.94
C CYS A 14 0.30 24.94 10.00
N ALA A 15 -0.89 25.32 9.63
CA ALA A 15 -1.99 24.39 9.75
C ALA A 15 -2.13 23.58 8.48
N GLY A 16 -1.45 22.52 8.37
CA GLY A 16 -1.60 21.62 7.24
C GLY A 16 -2.90 20.86 7.31
N PRO A 17 -3.48 20.49 6.19
CA PRO A 17 -4.72 19.75 6.19
C PRO A 17 -4.50 18.36 6.77
N VAL A 18 -5.47 17.88 7.48
CA VAL A 18 -5.40 16.57 8.09
C VAL A 18 -5.30 15.48 7.03
N GLU A 19 -5.93 15.69 5.89
CA GLU A 19 -5.87 14.73 4.80
C GLU A 19 -4.47 14.48 4.31
N THR A 20 -3.62 15.48 4.32
CA THR A 20 -2.23 15.32 3.90
C THR A 20 -1.49 14.34 4.79
N ARG A 21 -1.75 14.37 6.09
CA ARG A 21 -1.12 13.42 7.01
C ARG A 21 -1.63 12.01 6.79
N ALA A 22 -2.92 11.86 6.57
CA ALA A 22 -3.50 10.55 6.32
C ALA A 22 -2.93 9.94 5.05
N GLN A 23 -2.77 10.74 4.00
CA GLN A 23 -2.17 10.25 2.76
C GLN A 23 -0.72 9.85 2.95
N PHE A 24 0.02 10.65 3.70
CA PHE A 24 1.42 10.34 3.98
C PHE A 24 1.55 9.04 4.77
N ASP A 25 0.69 8.83 5.76
CA ASP A 25 0.71 7.61 6.55
C ASP A 25 0.36 6.39 5.71
N ALA A 26 -0.60 6.52 4.80
CA ALA A 26 -0.97 5.43 3.91
C ALA A 26 0.18 5.09 2.96
N GLN A 27 0.86 6.10 2.44
CA GLN A 27 2.01 5.88 1.58
C GLN A 27 3.16 5.21 2.31
N GLN A 28 3.41 5.59 3.56
CA GLN A 28 4.42 4.94 4.37
C GLN A 28 4.06 3.49 4.64
N GLN A 29 2.82 3.21 4.95
CA GLN A 29 2.36 1.83 5.17
C GLN A 29 2.54 1.00 3.91
N GLN A 30 2.23 1.57 2.75
CA GLN A 30 2.44 0.88 1.48
C GLN A 30 3.91 0.59 1.26
N ALA A 31 4.78 1.58 1.46
CA ALA A 31 6.21 1.39 1.26
C ALA A 31 6.78 0.31 2.19
N GLN A 32 6.37 0.32 3.45
CA GLN A 32 6.81 -0.70 4.40
C GLN A 32 6.30 -2.08 4.01
N CYS A 33 5.07 -2.15 3.52
CA CYS A 33 4.50 -3.40 3.03
C CYS A 33 5.32 -3.95 1.87
N GLU A 34 5.67 -3.10 0.90
CA GLU A 34 6.48 -3.51 -0.24
C GLU A 34 7.86 -4.00 0.20
N LEU A 35 8.48 -3.27 1.11
CA LEU A 35 9.80 -3.66 1.61
C LEU A 35 9.78 -5.01 2.33
N ARG A 36 8.69 -5.32 3.01
CA ARG A 36 8.59 -6.59 3.72
C ARG A 36 8.29 -7.77 2.80
N HIS A 37 7.58 -7.52 1.70
CA HIS A 37 7.04 -8.60 0.91
C HIS A 37 7.69 -8.83 -0.45
N ILE A 38 8.38 -7.84 -1.01
CA ILE A 38 9.05 -8.06 -2.29
C ILE A 38 10.17 -9.09 -2.14
N GLY A 39 10.95 -8.98 -1.09
CA GLY A 39 11.88 -10.07 -0.72
C GLY A 39 12.78 -10.54 -1.86
N ASP A 40 12.85 -11.85 -2.00
CA ASP A 40 13.78 -12.48 -2.93
C ASP A 40 13.13 -12.91 -4.24
N THR A 41 11.92 -12.47 -4.53
CA THR A 41 11.29 -12.89 -5.76
C THR A 41 12.07 -12.40 -6.98
N ARG A 42 12.18 -13.25 -7.99
CA ARG A 42 12.78 -12.91 -9.27
C ARG A 42 11.71 -12.69 -10.33
N SER A 43 10.45 -12.65 -9.95
CA SER A 43 9.35 -12.49 -10.87
C SER A 43 8.89 -11.04 -10.87
N GLN A 44 8.96 -10.39 -12.01
CA GLN A 44 8.41 -9.05 -12.17
C GLN A 44 6.90 -9.06 -11.95
N LEU A 45 6.24 -10.11 -12.41
CA LEU A 45 4.80 -10.26 -12.20
C LEU A 45 4.48 -10.32 -10.71
N ALA A 46 5.27 -11.06 -9.93
CA ALA A 46 5.08 -11.11 -8.49
C ALA A 46 5.26 -9.75 -7.84
N ILE A 47 6.28 -9.00 -8.25
CA ILE A 47 6.54 -7.66 -7.71
C ILE A 47 5.32 -6.76 -7.97
N ASP A 48 4.81 -6.78 -9.19
CA ASP A 48 3.68 -5.93 -9.56
C ASP A 48 2.44 -6.27 -8.73
N TRP A 49 2.17 -7.56 -8.51
CA TRP A 49 1.03 -7.98 -7.72
C TRP A 49 1.23 -7.72 -6.22
N ILE A 50 2.45 -7.85 -5.72
CA ILE A 50 2.75 -7.48 -4.33
C ILE A 50 2.48 -6.00 -4.12
N ARG A 51 2.94 -5.16 -5.05
CA ARG A 51 2.71 -3.72 -4.95
C ARG A 51 1.20 -3.39 -4.99
N THR A 52 0.47 -4.06 -5.87
CA THR A 52 -0.99 -3.89 -5.93
C THR A 52 -1.64 -4.31 -4.61
N ALA A 53 -1.26 -5.46 -4.06
CA ALA A 53 -1.82 -5.94 -2.80
C ALA A 53 -1.49 -4.98 -1.65
N CYS A 54 -0.25 -4.50 -1.58
CA CYS A 54 0.14 -3.53 -0.56
C CYS A 54 -0.67 -2.24 -0.68
N ASN A 55 -0.86 -1.75 -1.91
CA ASN A 55 -1.64 -0.55 -2.15
C ASN A 55 -3.08 -0.73 -1.69
N ARG A 56 -3.71 -1.83 -2.08
CA ARG A 56 -5.09 -2.10 -1.71
C ARG A 56 -5.28 -2.19 -0.21
N LEU A 57 -4.39 -2.90 0.47
CA LEU A 57 -4.52 -3.08 1.91
C LEU A 57 -4.19 -1.82 2.70
N ALA A 58 -3.22 -1.02 2.23
CA ALA A 58 -2.83 0.20 2.92
C ALA A 58 -3.81 1.35 2.70
N ILE A 59 -4.32 1.50 1.47
CA ILE A 59 -5.14 2.65 1.12
C ILE A 59 -6.63 2.34 1.21
N ASP A 60 -7.03 1.17 0.70
CA ASP A 60 -8.44 0.81 0.64
C ASP A 60 -8.85 -0.18 1.73
N GLY A 61 -7.96 -0.52 2.64
CA GLY A 61 -8.19 -1.62 3.59
C GLY A 61 -9.48 -1.51 4.38
N GLY A 62 -9.88 -0.30 4.76
CA GLY A 62 -11.11 -0.08 5.51
C GLY A 62 -12.37 -0.27 4.68
N PHE A 63 -12.24 -0.26 3.36
CA PHE A 63 -13.37 -0.38 2.45
C PHE A 63 -13.40 -1.71 1.68
N LEU A 64 -12.36 -2.52 1.84
CA LEU A 64 -12.34 -3.82 1.18
C LEU A 64 -13.24 -4.80 1.90
N ASP A 65 -13.99 -5.58 1.13
CA ASP A 65 -14.74 -6.66 1.71
C ASP A 65 -13.75 -7.77 2.13
N GLU A 66 -14.26 -8.74 2.88
CA GLU A 66 -13.41 -9.76 3.46
C GLU A 66 -12.75 -10.65 2.43
N ARG A 67 -13.43 -10.94 1.33
CA ARG A 67 -12.86 -11.79 0.27
C ARG A 67 -11.68 -11.11 -0.39
N ASN A 68 -11.83 -9.83 -0.73
CA ASN A 68 -10.73 -9.05 -1.30
C ASN A 68 -9.57 -8.96 -0.35
N ARG A 69 -9.85 -8.78 0.93
CA ARG A 69 -8.82 -8.69 1.95
C ARG A 69 -8.03 -10.01 2.03
N ARG A 70 -8.72 -11.13 2.02
CA ARG A 70 -8.09 -12.45 2.04
C ARG A 70 -7.31 -12.74 0.77
N PHE A 71 -7.86 -12.33 -0.38
CA PHE A 71 -7.16 -12.53 -1.64
C PHE A 71 -5.83 -11.79 -1.65
N HIS A 72 -5.84 -10.50 -1.31
CA HIS A 72 -4.60 -9.73 -1.28
C HIS A 72 -3.64 -10.22 -0.19
N GLY A 73 -4.16 -10.65 0.95
CA GLY A 73 -3.34 -11.27 1.99
C GLY A 73 -2.68 -12.56 1.51
N CYS A 74 -3.41 -13.37 0.77
CA CYS A 74 -2.88 -14.59 0.17
C CYS A 74 -1.71 -14.27 -0.76
N LEU A 75 -1.85 -13.24 -1.59
CA LEU A 75 -0.78 -12.81 -2.50
C LEU A 75 0.47 -12.42 -1.71
N LEU A 76 0.30 -11.64 -0.64
CA LEU A 76 1.43 -11.19 0.16
C LEU A 76 2.15 -12.34 0.88
N GLN A 77 1.43 -13.40 1.21
CA GLN A 77 2.03 -14.56 1.86
C GLN A 77 2.80 -15.44 0.89
N SER A 78 2.35 -15.49 -0.35
CA SER A 78 2.85 -16.52 -1.27
C SER A 78 3.73 -16.01 -2.39
N LEU A 79 3.52 -14.79 -2.86
CA LEU A 79 4.30 -14.25 -3.98
C LEU A 79 5.77 -13.97 -3.68
N PRO A 80 6.18 -13.64 -2.45
CA PRO A 80 7.60 -13.39 -2.18
C PRO A 80 8.52 -14.55 -2.54
N GLY A 81 7.99 -15.77 -2.58
CA GLY A 81 8.79 -16.94 -2.96
C GLY A 81 8.82 -17.25 -4.44
N ALA A 82 8.12 -16.50 -5.26
CA ALA A 82 8.03 -16.81 -6.68
C ALA A 82 9.37 -16.54 -7.39
N GLN A 83 9.89 -17.54 -8.09
CA GLN A 83 11.16 -17.41 -8.79
C GLN A 83 11.00 -17.19 -10.29
N SER A 84 9.78 -17.21 -10.79
CA SER A 84 9.49 -16.96 -12.20
C SER A 84 8.09 -16.40 -12.34
N ASP A 85 7.81 -15.80 -13.48
CA ASP A 85 6.47 -15.30 -13.76
C ASP A 85 5.45 -16.44 -13.85
N ALA A 86 5.86 -17.59 -14.34
CA ALA A 86 4.98 -18.76 -14.39
C ALA A 86 4.59 -19.21 -12.98
N ALA A 87 5.54 -19.21 -12.04
CA ALA A 87 5.23 -19.54 -10.66
C ALA A 87 4.31 -18.48 -10.03
N ALA A 88 4.58 -17.20 -10.31
CA ALA A 88 3.73 -16.13 -9.81
C ALA A 88 2.30 -16.25 -10.34
N ASP A 89 2.14 -16.56 -11.62
CA ASP A 89 0.81 -16.73 -12.21
C ASP A 89 0.06 -17.88 -11.55
N ALA A 90 0.73 -18.97 -11.30
CA ALA A 90 0.12 -20.13 -10.61
C ALA A 90 -0.33 -19.74 -9.18
N ILE A 91 0.50 -18.97 -8.48
CA ILE A 91 0.16 -18.51 -7.14
C ILE A 91 -1.06 -17.58 -7.17
N ILE A 92 -1.10 -16.64 -8.10
CA ILE A 92 -2.23 -15.72 -8.24
C ILE A 92 -3.52 -16.50 -8.50
N SER A 93 -3.46 -17.48 -9.39
CA SER A 93 -4.61 -18.32 -9.70
C SER A 93 -5.06 -19.12 -8.46
N ALA A 94 -4.12 -19.67 -7.71
CA ALA A 94 -4.43 -20.41 -6.50
C ALA A 94 -5.07 -19.51 -5.45
N CYS A 95 -4.58 -18.29 -5.29
CA CYS A 95 -5.16 -17.33 -4.35
C CYS A 95 -6.59 -16.96 -4.76
N ARG A 96 -6.86 -16.82 -6.06
CA ARG A 96 -8.22 -16.56 -6.55
C ARG A 96 -9.15 -17.74 -6.26
N THR A 97 -8.68 -18.96 -6.47
CA THR A 97 -9.48 -20.13 -6.22
C THR A 97 -9.81 -20.28 -4.74
N ALA A 98 -8.85 -20.00 -3.88
CA ALA A 98 -9.06 -20.09 -2.44
C ALA A 98 -9.94 -18.97 -1.90
N ASN A 99 -9.99 -17.82 -2.58
CA ASN A 99 -10.73 -16.64 -2.13
C ASN A 99 -11.54 -16.07 -3.30
N PRO A 100 -12.61 -16.74 -3.71
CA PRO A 100 -13.34 -16.31 -4.90
C PRO A 100 -13.96 -14.92 -4.66
N LEU A 101 -13.78 -14.07 -5.64
CA LEU A 101 -14.26 -12.68 -5.61
C LEU A 101 -15.68 -12.59 -6.19
#